data_7b7f241411ce9ea67dcdddb64659cf1a
#
_entry.id   7b7f241411ce9ea67dcdddb64659cf1a
#
_cell.length_a   1.000
_cell.length_b   1.000
_cell.length_c   1.000
_cell.angle_alpha   90.00
_cell.angle_beta   90.00
_cell.angle_gamma   90.00
#
_symmetry.space_group_name_H-M   'P 1'
#
loop_
_entity.id
_entity.type
_entity.pdbx_description
1 polymer ?
#
loop_
_entity_poly.entity_id
_entity_poly.type
_entity_poly.pdbx_seq_one_letter_code
_entity_poly.pdbx_strand_id
1 'polypeptide(L)'
;MKYKIDVVRIRENSITLNGWAIGKSPDSKATFRVEDEKRQPVKFKHVNTRRDDVSQIYFKKVYDREFGFDIQFPYERGKDYYLLIRCEGRQAKIKYNEELIARRASVAHKRMDKLKDLMNMETVHVAMEFWKEHGLKALVVKSKHKLQGIDNDYDYSEWYELTKPTDEELAEQRKHLFDFEPMLSVVIPAYKTPERYLREMLDSIMEQTYTNWEICVADGSPRGEGLERVLKKYADRDRRVRYEILGSNRGISGNTNAALDMARGDFVILADHDDTLPPNAFYEVVKAINENPDCQVIYSDEDKLDMDGKALFDPHFKPDFNPDLLTSVNYICHLFIIRQDLLKQVGGFRQEFDGAQDYDFIFRCT
;
A
#
# COMPACT_ATOMS: atom_id res chain seq x y z
N MET A 1 11.85 -13.63 -34.85
CA MET A 1 10.85 -14.19 -33.94
C MET A 1 11.22 -13.78 -32.52
N LYS A 2 10.28 -13.23 -31.77
CA LYS A 2 10.35 -13.04 -30.31
C LYS A 2 9.26 -13.88 -29.68
N TYR A 3 9.49 -14.39 -28.49
CA TYR A 3 8.52 -15.16 -27.72
C TYR A 3 8.81 -15.09 -26.23
N LYS A 4 7.78 -15.34 -25.43
CA LYS A 4 7.89 -15.49 -23.98
C LYS A 4 6.89 -16.53 -23.49
N ILE A 5 7.29 -17.31 -22.52
CA ILE A 5 6.41 -18.17 -21.74
C ILE A 5 6.12 -17.45 -20.43
N ASP A 6 4.89 -16.96 -20.29
CA ASP A 6 4.49 -16.19 -19.13
C ASP A 6 4.18 -17.10 -17.94
N VAL A 7 3.48 -18.21 -18.17
CA VAL A 7 3.06 -19.13 -17.12
C VAL A 7 3.31 -20.57 -17.51
N VAL A 8 3.81 -21.34 -16.55
CA VAL A 8 3.91 -22.82 -16.63
C VAL A 8 3.18 -23.39 -15.42
N ARG A 9 2.17 -24.24 -15.66
CA ARG A 9 1.41 -24.92 -14.61
C ARG A 9 1.48 -26.42 -14.82
N ILE A 10 1.75 -27.17 -13.72
CA ILE A 10 1.61 -28.63 -13.71
C ILE A 10 0.35 -28.96 -12.93
N ARG A 11 -0.49 -29.81 -13.51
CA ARG A 11 -1.63 -30.45 -12.84
C ARG A 11 -1.52 -31.94 -13.07
N GLU A 12 -1.51 -32.70 -11.98
CA GLU A 12 -1.39 -34.18 -11.93
C GLU A 12 -0.66 -34.82 -13.12
N ASN A 13 -1.25 -34.87 -14.30
CA ASN A 13 -0.72 -35.53 -15.50
C ASN A 13 -0.68 -34.60 -16.72
N SER A 14 -0.60 -33.29 -16.55
CA SER A 14 -0.52 -32.36 -17.67
C SER A 14 0.30 -31.13 -17.36
N ILE A 15 0.96 -30.57 -18.38
CA ILE A 15 1.57 -29.25 -18.38
C ILE A 15 0.70 -28.30 -19.17
N THR A 16 0.44 -27.12 -18.62
CA THR A 16 -0.19 -25.99 -19.31
C THR A 16 0.81 -24.84 -19.41
N LEU A 17 0.99 -24.33 -20.61
CA LEU A 17 1.88 -23.22 -20.95
C LEU A 17 1.05 -22.07 -21.50
N ASN A 18 1.20 -20.89 -20.94
CA ASN A 18 0.68 -19.66 -21.50
C ASN A 18 1.83 -18.75 -21.93
N GLY A 19 1.67 -18.06 -23.04
CA GLY A 19 2.73 -17.19 -23.54
C GLY A 19 2.32 -16.46 -24.83
N TRP A 20 3.31 -15.91 -25.49
CA TRP A 20 3.14 -15.26 -26.77
C TRP A 20 4.35 -15.50 -27.68
N ALA A 21 4.12 -15.42 -29.01
CA ALA A 21 5.16 -15.52 -30.01
C ALA A 21 4.83 -14.64 -31.22
N ILE A 22 5.80 -13.82 -31.65
CA ILE A 22 5.65 -12.86 -32.75
C ILE A 22 6.82 -12.95 -33.73
N GLY A 23 6.54 -12.66 -34.99
CA GLY A 23 7.52 -12.43 -36.03
C GLY A 23 7.97 -10.97 -36.13
N LYS A 24 8.53 -10.61 -37.29
CA LYS A 24 8.87 -9.22 -37.61
C LYS A 24 7.65 -8.42 -38.08
N SER A 25 6.68 -9.09 -38.70
CA SER A 25 5.42 -8.52 -39.17
C SER A 25 4.28 -8.93 -38.23
N PRO A 26 3.27 -8.06 -38.02
CA PRO A 26 2.05 -8.45 -37.33
C PRO A 26 1.24 -9.56 -38.02
N ASP A 27 1.52 -9.83 -39.30
CA ASP A 27 0.89 -10.91 -40.07
C ASP A 27 1.57 -12.29 -39.89
N SER A 28 2.71 -12.32 -39.21
CA SER A 28 3.47 -13.54 -38.97
C SER A 28 2.75 -14.48 -38.00
N LYS A 29 2.57 -15.74 -38.40
CA LYS A 29 1.94 -16.77 -37.59
C LYS A 29 3.02 -17.67 -36.94
N ALA A 30 2.93 -17.86 -35.64
CA ALA A 30 3.70 -18.87 -34.95
C ALA A 30 3.02 -20.25 -35.07
N THR A 31 3.83 -21.27 -35.17
CA THR A 31 3.39 -22.68 -35.12
C THR A 31 4.09 -23.41 -34.00
N PHE A 32 3.42 -24.38 -33.41
CA PHE A 32 3.86 -25.06 -32.22
C PHE A 32 3.94 -26.56 -32.45
N ARG A 33 4.90 -27.23 -31.83
CA ARG A 33 5.01 -28.68 -31.76
C ARG A 33 5.56 -29.05 -30.39
N VAL A 34 5.03 -30.11 -29.81
CA VAL A 34 5.53 -30.70 -28.57
C VAL A 34 6.16 -32.07 -28.91
N GLU A 35 7.35 -32.32 -28.38
CA GLU A 35 8.08 -33.57 -28.56
C GLU A 35 8.48 -34.12 -27.20
N ASP A 36 8.54 -35.46 -27.08
CA ASP A 36 9.12 -36.14 -25.93
C ASP A 36 10.67 -36.27 -26.03
N GLU A 37 11.29 -36.92 -25.07
CA GLU A 37 12.74 -37.11 -24.99
C GLU A 37 13.30 -37.90 -26.19
N LYS A 38 12.47 -38.76 -26.84
CA LYS A 38 12.82 -39.52 -28.04
C LYS A 38 12.50 -38.78 -29.33
N ARG A 39 12.15 -37.49 -29.24
CA ARG A 39 11.74 -36.63 -30.36
C ARG A 39 10.46 -37.08 -31.07
N GLN A 40 9.63 -37.86 -30.38
CA GLN A 40 8.34 -38.26 -30.90
C GLN A 40 7.32 -37.17 -30.64
N PRO A 41 6.40 -36.91 -31.58
CA PRO A 41 5.39 -35.86 -31.42
C PRO A 41 4.39 -36.20 -30.32
N VAL A 42 4.17 -35.30 -29.40
CA VAL A 42 3.19 -35.42 -28.34
C VAL A 42 1.93 -34.67 -28.73
N LYS A 43 0.77 -35.30 -28.61
CA LYS A 43 -0.52 -34.61 -28.84
C LYS A 43 -0.72 -33.52 -27.80
N PHE A 44 -1.13 -32.34 -28.22
CA PHE A 44 -1.41 -31.21 -27.35
C PHE A 44 -2.66 -30.46 -27.77
N LYS A 45 -3.28 -29.77 -26.81
CA LYS A 45 -4.33 -28.78 -27.07
C LYS A 45 -3.67 -27.44 -27.26
N HIS A 46 -4.15 -26.64 -28.23
CA HIS A 46 -3.66 -25.32 -28.50
C HIS A 46 -4.84 -24.36 -28.73
N VAL A 47 -4.80 -23.24 -28.05
CA VAL A 47 -5.74 -22.14 -28.22
C VAL A 47 -4.92 -20.87 -28.41
N ASN A 48 -5.22 -20.11 -29.45
CA ASN A 48 -4.66 -18.77 -29.61
C ASN A 48 -5.37 -17.80 -28.69
N THR A 49 -4.65 -16.83 -28.17
CA THR A 49 -5.18 -15.81 -27.27
C THR A 49 -4.82 -14.41 -27.75
N ARG A 50 -5.71 -13.46 -27.50
CA ARG A 50 -5.46 -12.06 -27.84
C ARG A 50 -4.50 -11.46 -26.82
N ARG A 51 -3.51 -10.69 -27.32
CA ARG A 51 -2.47 -10.03 -26.49
C ARG A 51 -2.23 -8.62 -27.02
N ASP A 52 -3.14 -7.72 -26.65
CA ASP A 52 -3.08 -6.31 -27.05
C ASP A 52 -1.84 -5.62 -26.50
N ASP A 53 -1.39 -6.01 -25.31
CA ASP A 53 -0.14 -5.57 -24.68
C ASP A 53 1.09 -5.88 -25.56
N VAL A 54 1.21 -7.09 -26.03
CA VAL A 54 2.30 -7.51 -26.93
C VAL A 54 2.26 -6.75 -28.25
N SER A 55 1.05 -6.59 -28.81
CA SER A 55 0.84 -5.83 -30.04
C SER A 55 1.28 -4.38 -29.91
N GLN A 56 0.87 -3.73 -28.82
CA GLN A 56 1.22 -2.34 -28.54
C GLN A 56 2.73 -2.15 -28.33
N ILE A 57 3.38 -3.05 -27.59
CA ILE A 57 4.80 -2.95 -27.27
C ILE A 57 5.67 -3.12 -28.51
N TYR A 58 5.38 -4.14 -29.34
CA TYR A 58 6.28 -4.52 -30.43
C TYR A 58 5.98 -3.89 -31.77
N PHE A 59 4.72 -3.54 -32.02
CA PHE A 59 4.28 -2.95 -33.28
C PHE A 59 3.78 -1.49 -33.15
N LYS A 60 3.79 -0.94 -31.92
CA LYS A 60 3.32 0.41 -31.59
C LYS A 60 1.86 0.69 -31.99
N LYS A 61 1.08 -0.39 -32.18
CA LYS A 61 -0.35 -0.35 -32.56
C LYS A 61 -1.02 -1.63 -32.09
N VAL A 62 -2.29 -1.54 -31.68
CA VAL A 62 -3.12 -2.71 -31.40
C VAL A 62 -3.66 -3.26 -32.73
N TYR A 63 -3.40 -4.53 -32.97
CA TYR A 63 -3.93 -5.28 -34.11
C TYR A 63 -5.00 -6.26 -33.63
N ASP A 64 -6.05 -6.45 -34.42
CA ASP A 64 -7.07 -7.47 -34.15
C ASP A 64 -6.54 -8.86 -34.52
N ARG A 65 -5.56 -9.33 -33.72
CA ARG A 65 -4.85 -10.58 -33.94
C ARG A 65 -4.48 -11.24 -32.61
N GLU A 66 -4.32 -12.56 -32.69
CA GLU A 66 -3.99 -13.43 -31.56
C GLU A 66 -2.49 -13.70 -31.54
N PHE A 67 -1.73 -12.96 -30.73
CA PHE A 67 -0.29 -13.15 -30.56
C PHE A 67 0.08 -14.06 -29.40
N GLY A 68 -0.88 -14.35 -28.54
CA GLY A 68 -0.75 -15.25 -27.41
C GLY A 68 -1.15 -16.68 -27.74
N PHE A 69 -0.77 -17.58 -26.84
CA PHE A 69 -1.14 -18.99 -26.94
C PHE A 69 -1.31 -19.64 -25.58
N ASP A 70 -2.20 -20.62 -25.53
CA ASP A 70 -2.36 -21.58 -24.47
C ASP A 70 -2.11 -22.97 -25.02
N ILE A 71 -1.12 -23.68 -24.48
CA ILE A 71 -0.76 -25.04 -24.89
C ILE A 71 -0.87 -25.97 -23.70
N GLN A 72 -1.61 -27.06 -23.84
CA GLN A 72 -1.70 -28.11 -22.83
C GLN A 72 -1.35 -29.46 -23.41
N PHE A 73 -0.43 -30.20 -22.76
CA PHE A 73 -0.02 -31.54 -23.17
C PHE A 73 0.13 -32.48 -21.98
N PRO A 74 0.01 -33.82 -22.19
CA PRO A 74 0.23 -34.82 -21.17
C PRO A 74 1.66 -34.74 -20.60
N TYR A 75 1.78 -34.96 -19.30
CA TYR A 75 3.06 -34.95 -18.60
C TYR A 75 3.19 -36.20 -17.71
N GLU A 76 4.32 -36.88 -17.83
CA GLU A 76 4.74 -37.96 -16.95
C GLU A 76 6.00 -37.57 -16.18
N ARG A 77 6.01 -37.81 -14.87
CA ARG A 77 7.16 -37.50 -14.02
C ARG A 77 8.44 -38.22 -14.50
N GLY A 78 9.57 -37.49 -14.43
CA GLY A 78 10.86 -38.01 -14.83
C GLY A 78 11.12 -37.97 -16.34
N LYS A 79 10.18 -37.59 -17.19
CA LYS A 79 10.37 -37.43 -18.63
C LYS A 79 10.65 -36.00 -19.04
N ASP A 80 11.48 -35.85 -20.10
CA ASP A 80 11.76 -34.58 -20.76
C ASP A 80 10.78 -34.31 -21.89
N TYR A 81 10.27 -33.09 -21.94
CA TYR A 81 9.43 -32.59 -23.05
C TYR A 81 10.04 -31.38 -23.68
N TYR A 82 9.76 -31.13 -24.96
CA TYR A 82 10.27 -30.01 -25.70
C TYR A 82 9.14 -29.30 -26.43
N LEU A 83 8.99 -27.99 -26.18
CA LEU A 83 8.14 -27.13 -26.99
C LEU A 83 8.99 -26.51 -28.09
N LEU A 84 8.59 -26.69 -29.32
CA LEU A 84 9.17 -26.05 -30.50
C LEU A 84 8.22 -24.96 -30.98
N ILE A 85 8.74 -23.75 -31.11
CA ILE A 85 8.03 -22.57 -31.62
C ILE A 85 8.69 -22.18 -32.94
N ARG A 86 7.95 -22.13 -34.01
CA ARG A 86 8.45 -21.70 -35.32
C ARG A 86 7.68 -20.47 -35.81
N CYS A 87 8.39 -19.49 -36.32
CA CYS A 87 7.82 -18.31 -36.94
C CYS A 87 8.83 -17.70 -37.91
N GLU A 88 8.44 -17.39 -39.11
CA GLU A 88 9.26 -16.79 -40.19
C GLU A 88 10.61 -17.49 -40.39
N GLY A 89 10.60 -18.81 -40.51
CA GLY A 89 11.82 -19.61 -40.72
C GLY A 89 12.75 -19.75 -39.47
N ARG A 90 12.46 -19.07 -38.38
CA ARG A 90 13.19 -19.21 -37.14
C ARG A 90 12.49 -20.20 -36.21
N GLN A 91 13.30 -20.93 -35.43
CA GLN A 91 12.81 -21.91 -34.47
C GLN A 91 13.43 -21.68 -33.10
N ALA A 92 12.60 -21.79 -32.06
CA ALA A 92 13.03 -21.95 -30.67
C ALA A 92 12.66 -23.36 -30.19
N LYS A 93 13.52 -23.94 -29.34
CA LYS A 93 13.28 -25.22 -28.68
C LYS A 93 13.45 -25.03 -27.18
N ILE A 94 12.41 -25.33 -26.41
CA ILE A 94 12.35 -25.09 -24.97
C ILE A 94 12.12 -26.43 -24.29
N LYS A 95 13.01 -26.79 -23.35
CA LYS A 95 12.92 -28.01 -22.57
C LYS A 95 12.04 -27.82 -21.33
N TYR A 96 11.23 -28.83 -21.03
CA TYR A 96 10.41 -28.92 -19.83
C TYR A 96 10.65 -30.27 -19.15
N ASN A 97 11.06 -30.24 -17.89
CA ASN A 97 11.10 -31.39 -16.96
C ASN A 97 10.86 -30.88 -15.54
N GLU A 98 10.71 -31.77 -14.59
CA GLU A 98 10.41 -31.44 -13.20
C GLU A 98 11.43 -30.46 -12.59
N GLU A 99 12.71 -30.65 -12.83
CA GLU A 99 13.79 -29.81 -12.32
C GLU A 99 13.77 -28.40 -12.93
N LEU A 100 13.60 -28.27 -14.24
CA LEU A 100 13.57 -26.98 -14.94
C LEU A 100 12.30 -26.19 -14.62
N ILE A 101 11.18 -26.88 -14.38
CA ILE A 101 9.94 -26.24 -13.98
C ILE A 101 10.05 -25.76 -12.53
N ALA A 102 10.60 -26.56 -11.63
CA ALA A 102 10.90 -26.16 -10.25
C ALA A 102 11.89 -24.98 -10.19
N ARG A 103 12.95 -25.00 -11.03
CA ARG A 103 13.88 -23.87 -11.16
C ARG A 103 13.22 -22.62 -11.69
N ARG A 104 12.31 -22.71 -12.67
CA ARG A 104 11.55 -21.55 -13.18
C ARG A 104 10.57 -21.00 -12.15
N ALA A 105 10.07 -21.83 -11.26
CA ALA A 105 9.28 -21.42 -10.11
C ALA A 105 10.15 -20.83 -8.98
N SER A 106 11.48 -21.03 -9.01
CA SER A 106 12.38 -20.50 -7.98
C SER A 106 12.72 -19.03 -8.18
N VAL A 107 12.83 -18.31 -7.08
CA VAL A 107 13.17 -16.88 -7.03
C VAL A 107 14.48 -16.54 -7.76
N ALA A 108 15.44 -17.48 -7.77
CA ALA A 108 16.75 -17.27 -8.39
C ALA A 108 16.69 -17.18 -9.93
N HIS A 109 15.80 -17.96 -10.58
CA HIS A 109 15.65 -17.91 -12.04
C HIS A 109 14.89 -16.67 -12.49
N LYS A 110 13.89 -16.25 -11.72
CA LYS A 110 13.20 -14.97 -11.90
C LYS A 110 14.17 -13.77 -11.85
N ARG A 111 15.19 -13.81 -10.99
CA ARG A 111 16.24 -12.79 -10.88
C ARG A 111 17.14 -12.70 -12.13
N MET A 112 17.54 -13.83 -12.71
CA MET A 112 18.43 -13.84 -13.89
C MET A 112 17.73 -13.36 -15.17
N ASP A 113 16.47 -13.73 -15.38
CA ASP A 113 15.68 -13.25 -16.53
C ASP A 113 15.42 -11.76 -16.43
N LYS A 114 15.16 -11.24 -15.22
CA LYS A 114 14.98 -9.80 -14.97
C LYS A 114 16.27 -8.97 -15.12
N LEU A 115 17.44 -9.55 -14.82
CA LEU A 115 18.73 -8.90 -15.09
C LEU A 115 18.95 -8.69 -16.61
N LYS A 116 18.53 -9.64 -17.43
CA LYS A 116 18.61 -9.49 -18.90
C LYS A 116 17.64 -8.44 -19.45
N ASP A 117 16.44 -8.33 -18.86
CA ASP A 117 15.48 -7.28 -19.22
C ASP A 117 15.95 -5.88 -18.79
N LEU A 118 16.68 -5.78 -17.66
CA LEU A 118 17.28 -4.53 -17.18
C LEU A 118 18.44 -4.02 -18.05
N MET A 119 19.09 -4.89 -18.82
CA MET A 119 20.19 -4.52 -19.71
C MET A 119 19.73 -4.09 -21.11
N ASN A 120 18.45 -3.94 -21.35
CA ASN A 120 17.93 -3.43 -22.62
C ASN A 120 18.01 -1.89 -22.66
N MET A 121 18.40 -1.32 -23.81
CA MET A 121 18.59 0.14 -23.98
C MET A 121 17.32 0.97 -23.64
N GLU A 122 16.12 0.45 -23.91
CA GLU A 122 14.85 1.12 -23.52
C GLU A 122 14.70 1.18 -21.99
N THR A 123 15.09 0.13 -21.29
CA THR A 123 15.02 0.07 -19.82
C THR A 123 16.05 1.03 -19.18
N VAL A 124 17.22 1.20 -19.79
CA VAL A 124 18.24 2.16 -19.32
C VAL A 124 17.73 3.60 -19.49
N HIS A 125 17.02 3.90 -20.58
CA HIS A 125 16.46 5.24 -20.80
C HIS A 125 15.38 5.58 -19.78
N VAL A 126 14.42 4.67 -19.56
CA VAL A 126 13.37 4.80 -18.55
C VAL A 126 13.97 4.89 -17.13
N ALA A 127 15.05 4.15 -16.85
CA ALA A 127 15.74 4.23 -15.58
C ALA A 127 16.44 5.57 -15.36
N MET A 128 17.02 6.16 -16.42
CA MET A 128 17.61 7.50 -16.35
C MET A 128 16.57 8.61 -16.15
N GLU A 129 15.41 8.53 -16.82
CA GLU A 129 14.32 9.48 -16.60
C GLU A 129 13.79 9.37 -15.17
N PHE A 130 13.52 8.15 -14.71
CA PHE A 130 13.08 7.90 -13.33
C PHE A 130 14.10 8.38 -12.28
N TRP A 131 15.40 8.20 -12.53
CA TRP A 131 16.45 8.74 -11.66
C TRP A 131 16.42 10.26 -11.59
N LYS A 132 16.22 10.95 -12.71
CA LYS A 132 16.14 12.41 -12.74
C LYS A 132 14.95 12.95 -11.96
N GLU A 133 13.84 12.23 -11.99
CA GLU A 133 12.59 12.64 -11.32
C GLU A 133 12.53 12.26 -9.83
N HIS A 134 13.06 11.07 -9.47
CA HIS A 134 12.83 10.48 -8.15
C HIS A 134 14.13 10.19 -7.36
N GLY A 135 15.29 10.45 -7.95
CA GLY A 135 16.59 10.26 -7.31
C GLY A 135 17.13 8.83 -7.32
N LEU A 136 18.42 8.71 -6.93
CA LEU A 136 19.17 7.45 -7.03
C LEU A 136 18.62 6.35 -6.09
N LYS A 137 18.18 6.71 -4.89
CA LYS A 137 17.61 5.75 -3.92
C LYS A 137 16.38 5.05 -4.50
N ALA A 138 15.43 5.81 -5.04
CA ALA A 138 14.21 5.26 -5.65
C ALA A 138 14.51 4.37 -6.88
N LEU A 139 15.53 4.71 -7.67
CA LEU A 139 15.98 3.87 -8.79
C LEU A 139 16.54 2.52 -8.32
N VAL A 140 17.37 2.52 -7.27
CA VAL A 140 17.95 1.29 -6.70
C VAL A 140 16.87 0.36 -6.19
N VAL A 141 15.85 0.90 -5.52
CA VAL A 141 14.70 0.15 -5.03
C VAL A 141 13.87 -0.43 -6.17
N LYS A 142 13.49 0.38 -7.14
CA LYS A 142 12.75 -0.07 -8.33
C LYS A 142 13.50 -1.16 -9.09
N SER A 143 14.85 -1.04 -9.17
CA SER A 143 15.70 -2.06 -9.79
C SER A 143 15.74 -3.37 -8.97
N LYS A 144 15.80 -3.27 -7.64
CA LYS A 144 15.80 -4.42 -6.72
C LYS A 144 14.45 -5.16 -6.78
N HIS A 145 13.32 -4.44 -6.81
CA HIS A 145 11.98 -5.02 -6.97
C HIS A 145 11.83 -5.77 -8.29
N LYS A 146 12.27 -5.16 -9.39
CA LYS A 146 12.25 -5.77 -10.71
C LYS A 146 13.09 -7.06 -10.77
N LEU A 147 14.21 -7.12 -10.04
CA LEU A 147 15.05 -8.31 -9.90
C LEU A 147 14.41 -9.41 -9.03
N GLN A 148 13.62 -9.03 -8.04
CA GLN A 148 12.98 -9.96 -7.08
C GLN A 148 11.71 -10.62 -7.62
N GLY A 149 11.18 -10.17 -8.74
CA GLY A 149 9.99 -10.77 -9.34
C GLY A 149 8.69 -10.27 -8.75
N ILE A 150 8.73 -9.17 -8.02
CA ILE A 150 7.57 -8.45 -7.55
C ILE A 150 6.97 -7.78 -8.79
N ASP A 151 5.97 -8.42 -9.38
CA ASP A 151 5.25 -7.86 -10.54
C ASP A 151 4.39 -6.70 -10.03
N ASN A 152 4.79 -5.49 -10.38
CA ASN A 152 4.09 -4.21 -10.25
C ASN A 152 3.44 -3.84 -8.89
N ASP A 153 3.39 -4.75 -7.93
CA ASP A 153 3.08 -4.43 -6.56
C ASP A 153 4.40 -3.99 -5.91
N TYR A 154 4.51 -2.70 -5.67
CA TYR A 154 5.55 -2.18 -4.80
C TYR A 154 5.42 -2.91 -3.47
N ASP A 155 6.51 -3.49 -2.97
CA ASP A 155 6.55 -3.90 -1.57
C ASP A 155 6.45 -2.62 -0.76
N TYR A 156 5.25 -2.35 -0.25
CA TYR A 156 4.96 -1.12 0.47
C TYR A 156 5.91 -0.95 1.67
N SER A 157 6.21 -2.04 2.36
CA SER A 157 7.13 -2.01 3.50
C SER A 157 8.52 -1.52 3.07
N GLU A 158 9.03 -1.97 1.91
CA GLU A 158 10.32 -1.51 1.40
C GLU A 158 10.26 -0.04 0.94
N TRP A 159 9.15 0.39 0.32
CA TRP A 159 8.93 1.79 -0.03
C TRP A 159 8.90 2.67 1.21
N TYR A 160 8.16 2.26 2.25
CA TYR A 160 8.07 2.99 3.50
C TYR A 160 9.43 3.14 4.18
N GLU A 161 10.23 2.05 4.27
CA GLU A 161 11.59 2.10 4.82
C GLU A 161 12.53 3.10 4.13
N LEU A 162 12.26 3.41 2.86
CA LEU A 162 13.06 4.38 2.09
C LEU A 162 12.55 5.80 2.19
N THR A 163 11.27 5.97 2.46
CA THR A 163 10.61 7.29 2.49
C THR A 163 10.36 7.80 3.90
N LYS A 164 10.34 6.92 4.90
CA LYS A 164 10.23 7.34 6.29
C LYS A 164 11.41 8.24 6.69
N PRO A 165 11.20 9.22 7.56
CA PRO A 165 12.28 10.08 8.01
C PRO A 165 13.39 9.29 8.69
N THR A 166 14.63 9.72 8.45
CA THR A 166 15.81 9.19 9.14
C THR A 166 15.89 9.72 10.58
N ASP A 167 16.71 9.08 11.42
CA ASP A 167 16.91 9.55 12.79
C ASP A 167 17.51 10.97 12.84
N GLU A 168 18.34 11.32 11.86
CA GLU A 168 18.90 12.66 11.71
C GLU A 168 17.81 13.69 11.37
N GLU A 169 16.93 13.38 10.42
CA GLU A 169 15.78 14.24 10.06
C GLU A 169 14.82 14.41 11.25
N LEU A 170 14.52 13.33 11.99
CA LEU A 170 13.70 13.41 13.20
C LEU A 170 14.37 14.27 14.29
N ALA A 171 15.71 14.21 14.42
CA ALA A 171 16.44 15.04 15.36
C ALA A 171 16.46 16.53 14.94
N GLU A 172 16.44 16.83 13.65
CA GLU A 172 16.30 18.18 13.13
C GLU A 172 14.88 18.71 13.32
N GLN A 173 13.86 17.91 13.07
CA GLN A 173 12.46 18.27 13.31
C GLN A 173 12.20 18.65 14.76
N ARG A 174 12.80 17.93 15.73
CA ARG A 174 12.69 18.28 17.17
C ARG A 174 13.27 19.63 17.57
N LYS A 175 14.13 20.21 16.72
CA LYS A 175 14.77 21.51 16.96
C LYS A 175 14.15 22.62 16.10
N HIS A 176 13.35 22.23 15.13
CA HIS A 176 12.73 23.17 14.21
C HIS A 176 11.69 24.02 14.94
N LEU A 177 11.72 25.31 14.74
CA LEU A 177 10.73 26.26 15.24
C LEU A 177 9.92 26.76 14.05
N PHE A 178 8.61 26.63 14.15
CA PHE A 178 7.68 27.16 13.15
C PHE A 178 7.32 28.61 13.49
N ASP A 179 6.97 29.39 12.48
CA ASP A 179 6.48 30.76 12.68
C ASP A 179 5.17 30.79 13.48
N PHE A 180 4.32 29.78 13.27
CA PHE A 180 3.12 29.53 14.05
C PHE A 180 3.20 28.10 14.65
N GLU A 181 3.14 27.99 15.95
CA GLU A 181 3.20 26.75 16.71
C GLU A 181 1.85 26.41 17.37
N PRO A 182 0.85 25.93 16.60
CA PRO A 182 -0.48 25.63 17.12
C PRO A 182 -0.44 24.50 18.15
N MET A 183 -1.28 24.57 19.18
CA MET A 183 -1.51 23.43 20.03
C MET A 183 -2.43 22.42 19.34
N LEU A 184 -2.03 21.16 19.28
CA LEU A 184 -2.79 20.06 18.73
C LEU A 184 -3.47 19.26 19.85
N SER A 185 -4.80 19.11 19.81
CA SER A 185 -5.55 18.23 20.73
C SER A 185 -5.86 16.90 20.03
N VAL A 186 -5.28 15.80 20.51
CA VAL A 186 -5.61 14.47 20.01
C VAL A 186 -6.78 13.91 20.81
N VAL A 187 -7.88 13.68 20.14
CA VAL A 187 -9.16 13.21 20.70
C VAL A 187 -9.31 11.72 20.44
N ILE A 188 -9.42 10.94 21.52
CA ILE A 188 -9.44 9.48 21.48
C ILE A 188 -10.64 8.95 22.25
N PRO A 189 -11.71 8.49 21.57
CA PRO A 189 -12.76 7.72 22.22
C PRO A 189 -12.27 6.30 22.51
N ALA A 190 -12.53 5.78 23.70
CA ALA A 190 -12.15 4.43 24.09
C ALA A 190 -13.35 3.65 24.65
N TYR A 191 -13.45 2.36 24.32
CA TYR A 191 -14.41 1.43 24.88
C TYR A 191 -13.92 0.00 24.81
N LYS A 192 -13.67 -0.63 25.96
CA LYS A 192 -13.16 -2.01 26.07
C LYS A 192 -11.91 -2.27 25.23
N THR A 193 -11.10 -1.23 25.08
CA THR A 193 -9.85 -1.28 24.32
C THR A 193 -8.86 -2.23 25.03
N PRO A 194 -8.19 -3.13 24.31
CA PRO A 194 -7.08 -3.88 24.87
C PRO A 194 -5.96 -2.93 25.33
N GLU A 195 -5.49 -3.11 26.55
CA GLU A 195 -4.45 -2.24 27.16
C GLU A 195 -3.22 -2.06 26.26
N ARG A 196 -2.84 -3.10 25.53
CA ARG A 196 -1.71 -3.06 24.59
C ARG A 196 -1.90 -1.97 23.53
N TYR A 197 -3.02 -1.94 22.84
CA TYR A 197 -3.26 -0.98 21.75
C TYR A 197 -3.32 0.45 22.25
N LEU A 198 -4.02 0.70 23.36
CA LEU A 198 -4.01 2.04 23.94
C LEU A 198 -2.58 2.50 24.31
N ARG A 199 -1.74 1.60 24.80
CA ARG A 199 -0.33 1.96 25.10
C ARG A 199 0.44 2.29 23.83
N GLU A 200 0.32 1.45 22.79
CA GLU A 200 0.96 1.68 21.51
C GLU A 200 0.55 3.03 20.91
N MET A 201 -0.75 3.36 20.99
CA MET A 201 -1.27 4.66 20.55
C MET A 201 -0.68 5.82 21.37
N LEU A 202 -0.76 5.77 22.71
CA LEU A 202 -0.26 6.84 23.58
C LEU A 202 1.26 7.01 23.42
N ASP A 203 2.02 5.93 23.35
CA ASP A 203 3.47 5.97 23.17
C ASP A 203 3.82 6.60 21.82
N SER A 204 3.09 6.30 20.72
CA SER A 204 3.31 6.89 19.39
C SER A 204 3.08 8.41 19.38
N ILE A 205 2.13 8.92 20.18
CA ILE A 205 1.93 10.36 20.35
C ILE A 205 3.04 10.99 21.20
N MET A 206 3.48 10.32 22.25
CA MET A 206 4.54 10.84 23.09
C MET A 206 5.91 10.90 22.39
N GLU A 207 6.10 10.10 21.34
CA GLU A 207 7.32 10.06 20.50
C GLU A 207 7.34 11.11 19.40
N GLN A 208 6.26 11.88 19.22
CA GLN A 208 6.16 12.89 18.15
C GLN A 208 7.29 13.92 18.24
N THR A 209 7.83 14.31 17.07
CA THR A 209 8.89 15.32 16.98
C THR A 209 8.41 16.72 17.31
N TYR A 210 7.17 17.06 16.97
CA TYR A 210 6.50 18.28 17.41
C TYR A 210 5.89 18.07 18.80
N THR A 211 6.08 19.02 19.72
CA THR A 211 5.82 18.79 21.15
C THR A 211 4.66 19.60 21.75
N ASN A 212 4.08 20.56 20.99
CA ASN A 212 2.94 21.37 21.48
C ASN A 212 1.60 20.66 21.19
N TRP A 213 1.31 19.64 21.97
CA TRP A 213 0.09 18.83 21.86
C TRP A 213 -0.47 18.46 23.24
N GLU A 214 -1.73 18.08 23.28
CA GLU A 214 -2.36 17.38 24.38
C GLU A 214 -3.12 16.14 23.90
N ILE A 215 -3.33 15.18 24.80
CA ILE A 215 -4.16 13.99 24.58
C ILE A 215 -5.42 14.11 25.42
N CYS A 216 -6.57 13.86 24.81
CA CYS A 216 -7.88 13.86 25.44
C CYS A 216 -8.56 12.50 25.22
N VAL A 217 -8.56 11.62 26.23
CA VAL A 217 -9.17 10.29 26.16
C VAL A 217 -10.48 10.24 26.92
N ALA A 218 -11.55 9.80 26.31
CA ALA A 218 -12.81 9.50 26.99
C ALA A 218 -13.10 7.98 26.95
N ASP A 219 -13.02 7.33 28.12
CA ASP A 219 -13.23 5.90 28.25
C ASP A 219 -14.68 5.60 28.69
N GLY A 220 -15.47 5.03 27.76
CA GLY A 220 -16.84 4.57 27.96
C GLY A 220 -16.96 3.18 28.60
N SER A 221 -15.84 2.56 28.99
CA SER A 221 -15.88 1.23 29.61
C SER A 221 -16.54 1.26 31.00
N PRO A 222 -17.18 0.17 31.44
CA PRO A 222 -17.71 0.06 32.78
C PRO A 222 -16.59 0.27 33.83
N ARG A 223 -16.92 0.86 34.96
CA ARG A 223 -15.96 1.07 36.05
C ARG A 223 -15.33 -0.25 36.49
N GLY A 224 -14.01 -0.25 36.63
CA GLY A 224 -13.23 -1.43 37.02
C GLY A 224 -12.85 -2.37 35.87
N GLU A 225 -13.46 -2.22 34.69
CA GLU A 225 -13.11 -2.96 33.47
C GLU A 225 -12.36 -2.10 32.45
N GLY A 226 -12.20 -0.82 32.72
CA GLY A 226 -11.65 0.15 31.80
C GLY A 226 -10.13 0.36 31.96
N LEU A 227 -9.67 1.35 31.24
CA LEU A 227 -8.28 1.70 31.08
C LEU A 227 -7.77 2.68 32.13
N GLU A 228 -8.58 2.98 33.16
CA GLU A 228 -8.28 4.02 34.16
C GLU A 228 -6.87 3.90 34.74
N ARG A 229 -6.45 2.67 35.09
CA ARG A 229 -5.09 2.45 35.64
C ARG A 229 -4.00 2.82 34.63
N VAL A 230 -4.23 2.56 33.35
CA VAL A 230 -3.28 2.87 32.28
C VAL A 230 -3.26 4.37 32.06
N LEU A 231 -4.42 4.98 31.84
CA LEU A 231 -4.58 6.43 31.61
C LEU A 231 -4.00 7.25 32.77
N LYS A 232 -4.29 6.83 34.02
CA LYS A 232 -3.72 7.47 35.20
C LYS A 232 -2.19 7.43 35.18
N LYS A 233 -1.58 6.28 34.82
CA LYS A 233 -0.13 6.15 34.75
C LYS A 233 0.50 7.12 33.74
N TYR A 234 -0.15 7.33 32.59
CA TYR A 234 0.33 8.30 31.59
C TYR A 234 0.12 9.74 32.06
N ALA A 235 -1.05 10.07 32.61
CA ALA A 235 -1.35 11.39 33.13
C ALA A 235 -0.45 11.79 34.32
N ASP A 236 -0.09 10.83 35.18
CA ASP A 236 0.87 11.08 36.30
C ASP A 236 2.30 11.38 35.77
N ARG A 237 2.66 10.90 34.58
CA ARG A 237 3.96 11.11 33.94
C ARG A 237 4.02 12.35 33.08
N ASP A 238 2.92 12.67 32.42
CA ASP A 238 2.84 13.80 31.50
C ASP A 238 1.48 14.51 31.63
N ARG A 239 1.53 15.79 32.08
CA ARG A 239 0.34 16.62 32.31
C ARG A 239 -0.44 16.96 31.01
N ARG A 240 0.14 16.69 29.84
CA ARG A 240 -0.54 16.85 28.54
C ARG A 240 -1.54 15.73 28.29
N VAL A 241 -1.46 14.62 29.03
CA VAL A 241 -2.42 13.51 28.95
C VAL A 241 -3.57 13.78 29.90
N ARG A 242 -4.75 13.93 29.35
CA ARG A 242 -6.01 14.18 30.05
C ARG A 242 -7.01 13.10 29.71
N TYR A 243 -7.81 12.68 30.67
CA TYR A 243 -8.79 11.64 30.43
C TYR A 243 -10.04 11.82 31.29
N GLU A 244 -11.15 11.26 30.82
CA GLU A 244 -12.41 11.13 31.54
C GLU A 244 -12.88 9.65 31.51
N ILE A 245 -13.27 9.14 32.67
CA ILE A 245 -13.89 7.82 32.78
C ILE A 245 -15.40 8.04 32.83
N LEU A 246 -16.10 7.71 31.74
CA LEU A 246 -17.53 7.97 31.59
C LEU A 246 -18.39 7.03 32.42
N GLY A 247 -17.86 5.85 32.78
CA GLY A 247 -18.54 4.82 33.59
C GLY A 247 -19.64 4.06 32.85
N SER A 248 -19.98 4.48 31.65
CA SER A 248 -20.91 3.79 30.72
C SER A 248 -20.62 4.19 29.30
N ASN A 249 -20.87 3.28 28.36
CA ASN A 249 -20.73 3.56 26.93
C ASN A 249 -21.85 4.49 26.44
N ARG A 250 -21.45 5.63 25.86
CA ARG A 250 -22.38 6.62 25.25
C ARG A 250 -22.45 6.48 23.71
N GLY A 251 -21.99 5.34 23.14
CA GLY A 251 -21.79 5.18 21.71
C GLY A 251 -20.52 5.87 21.23
N ILE A 252 -20.12 5.61 19.98
CA ILE A 252 -18.89 6.19 19.42
C ILE A 252 -18.98 7.72 19.40
N SER A 253 -20.07 8.29 18.91
CA SER A 253 -20.29 9.74 18.90
C SER A 253 -20.27 10.35 20.30
N GLY A 254 -20.94 9.73 21.27
CA GLY A 254 -21.01 10.25 22.63
C GLY A 254 -19.66 10.19 23.37
N ASN A 255 -18.88 9.13 23.17
CA ASN A 255 -17.53 9.03 23.72
C ASN A 255 -16.57 10.03 23.04
N THR A 256 -16.68 10.18 21.71
CA THR A 256 -15.87 11.18 20.97
C THR A 256 -16.19 12.60 21.42
N ASN A 257 -17.45 12.95 21.58
CA ASN A 257 -17.86 14.26 22.08
C ASN A 257 -17.31 14.55 23.48
N ALA A 258 -17.34 13.56 24.38
CA ALA A 258 -16.78 13.73 25.71
C ALA A 258 -15.24 13.99 25.67
N ALA A 259 -14.53 13.37 24.73
CA ALA A 259 -13.12 13.65 24.50
C ALA A 259 -12.91 15.03 23.85
N LEU A 260 -13.79 15.45 22.91
CA LEU A 260 -13.79 16.79 22.29
C LEU A 260 -14.00 17.90 23.35
N ASP A 261 -14.89 17.69 24.33
CA ASP A 261 -15.16 18.65 25.40
C ASP A 261 -13.89 18.97 26.24
N MET A 262 -12.93 18.09 26.23
CA MET A 262 -11.63 18.31 26.90
C MET A 262 -10.64 19.11 26.02
N ALA A 263 -10.80 19.11 24.70
CA ALA A 263 -9.83 19.68 23.76
C ALA A 263 -9.72 21.21 23.89
N ARG A 264 -8.49 21.72 23.92
CA ARG A 264 -8.17 23.16 24.07
C ARG A 264 -7.27 23.67 22.97
N GLY A 265 -6.78 22.79 22.09
CA GLY A 265 -5.86 23.13 21.03
C GLY A 265 -6.48 23.97 19.92
N ASP A 266 -5.63 24.60 19.13
CA ASP A 266 -6.00 25.35 17.95
C ASP A 266 -6.54 24.44 16.86
N PHE A 267 -6.03 23.20 16.80
CA PHE A 267 -6.49 22.14 15.91
C PHE A 267 -6.78 20.87 16.72
N VAL A 268 -7.80 20.13 16.26
CA VAL A 268 -8.21 18.87 16.86
C VAL A 268 -7.91 17.74 15.87
N ILE A 269 -7.25 16.71 16.35
CA ILE A 269 -6.94 15.48 15.63
C ILE A 269 -7.88 14.39 16.12
N LEU A 270 -8.63 13.79 15.21
CA LEU A 270 -9.45 12.61 15.51
C LEU A 270 -8.63 11.35 15.31
N ALA A 271 -8.50 10.55 16.34
CA ALA A 271 -7.70 9.33 16.30
C ALA A 271 -8.39 8.18 17.03
N ASP A 272 -8.29 6.98 16.50
CA ASP A 272 -8.84 5.79 17.13
C ASP A 272 -7.88 5.23 18.19
N HIS A 273 -8.43 4.55 19.18
CA HIS A 273 -7.72 4.08 20.35
C HIS A 273 -6.76 2.91 20.10
N ASP A 274 -6.75 2.34 18.91
CA ASP A 274 -5.97 1.18 18.47
C ASP A 274 -5.08 1.46 17.25
N ASP A 275 -5.01 2.72 16.82
CA ASP A 275 -4.09 3.19 15.79
C ASP A 275 -2.73 3.61 16.36
N THR A 276 -1.76 3.85 15.48
CA THR A 276 -0.46 4.43 15.81
C THR A 276 -0.07 5.50 14.79
N LEU A 277 0.74 6.46 15.22
CA LEU A 277 1.19 7.56 14.37
C LEU A 277 2.71 7.49 14.15
N PRO A 278 3.22 7.73 12.94
CA PRO A 278 4.65 7.87 12.73
C PRO A 278 5.19 9.10 13.49
N PRO A 279 6.46 9.10 13.92
CA PRO A 279 7.01 10.10 14.84
C PRO A 279 7.05 11.53 14.28
N ASN A 280 6.92 11.70 12.96
CA ASN A 280 6.87 13.00 12.28
C ASN A 280 5.46 13.47 11.94
N ALA A 281 4.39 12.74 12.30
CA ALA A 281 3.03 13.07 11.89
C ALA A 281 2.63 14.49 12.28
N PHE A 282 2.84 14.89 13.51
CA PHE A 282 2.48 16.23 13.98
C PHE A 282 3.36 17.33 13.38
N TYR A 283 4.63 17.03 13.12
CA TYR A 283 5.52 17.95 12.42
C TYR A 283 4.98 18.27 11.01
N GLU A 284 4.59 17.25 10.24
CA GLU A 284 4.04 17.43 8.90
C GLU A 284 2.69 18.19 8.93
N VAL A 285 1.84 17.91 9.92
CA VAL A 285 0.59 18.67 10.13
C VAL A 285 0.88 20.15 10.39
N VAL A 286 1.80 20.48 11.30
CA VAL A 286 2.13 21.87 11.62
C VAL A 286 2.83 22.56 10.45
N LYS A 287 3.67 21.84 9.71
CA LYS A 287 4.27 22.34 8.48
C LYS A 287 3.19 22.72 7.46
N ALA A 288 2.22 21.81 7.22
CA ALA A 288 1.10 22.08 6.31
C ALA A 288 0.27 23.30 6.74
N ILE A 289 0.05 23.49 8.05
CA ILE A 289 -0.63 24.67 8.61
C ILE A 289 0.16 25.96 8.33
N ASN A 290 1.48 25.94 8.50
CA ASN A 290 2.31 27.12 8.23
C ASN A 290 2.42 27.46 6.74
N GLU A 291 2.43 26.43 5.88
CA GLU A 291 2.39 26.59 4.42
C GLU A 291 1.02 27.08 3.91
N ASN A 292 -0.06 26.77 4.65
CA ASN A 292 -1.44 27.11 4.30
C ASN A 292 -2.20 27.70 5.50
N PRO A 293 -1.95 28.94 5.91
CA PRO A 293 -2.51 29.54 7.13
C PRO A 293 -4.06 29.58 7.19
N ASP A 294 -4.71 29.58 6.05
CA ASP A 294 -6.16 29.60 5.93
C ASP A 294 -6.80 28.20 5.97
N CYS A 295 -6.00 27.13 6.04
CA CYS A 295 -6.54 25.78 6.06
C CYS A 295 -7.39 25.54 7.32
N GLN A 296 -8.53 24.89 7.13
CA GLN A 296 -9.46 24.56 8.21
C GLN A 296 -9.53 23.05 8.47
N VAL A 297 -9.24 22.27 7.46
CA VAL A 297 -9.25 20.79 7.51
C VAL A 297 -7.98 20.26 6.84
N ILE A 298 -7.38 19.26 7.45
CA ILE A 298 -6.24 18.51 6.90
C ILE A 298 -6.56 17.02 7.03
N TYR A 299 -6.16 16.23 6.08
CA TYR A 299 -6.17 14.77 6.19
C TYR A 299 -4.88 14.17 5.63
N SER A 300 -4.53 12.99 6.07
CA SER A 300 -3.33 12.28 5.62
C SER A 300 -3.66 10.98 4.89
N ASP A 301 -2.68 10.44 4.19
CA ASP A 301 -2.67 9.03 3.83
C ASP A 301 -2.67 8.14 5.07
N GLU A 302 -3.02 6.87 4.88
CA GLU A 302 -3.04 5.86 5.94
C GLU A 302 -2.54 4.52 5.39
N ASP A 303 -2.11 3.65 6.27
CA ASP A 303 -1.78 2.25 5.99
C ASP A 303 -2.27 1.34 7.10
N LYS A 304 -2.03 0.06 6.98
CA LYS A 304 -2.39 -0.92 7.99
C LYS A 304 -1.15 -1.53 8.62
N LEU A 305 -1.21 -1.71 9.93
CA LEU A 305 -0.20 -2.40 10.70
C LEU A 305 -0.67 -3.83 11.00
N ASP A 306 0.21 -4.82 10.88
CA ASP A 306 -0.14 -6.20 11.24
C ASP A 306 -0.38 -6.35 12.74
N MET A 307 -1.04 -7.44 13.14
CA MET A 307 -1.39 -7.70 14.54
C MET A 307 -0.18 -7.82 15.48
N ASP A 308 0.99 -8.08 14.92
CA ASP A 308 2.26 -8.15 15.67
C ASP A 308 2.95 -6.79 15.77
N GLY A 309 2.46 -5.77 15.06
CA GLY A 309 3.03 -4.41 15.03
C GLY A 309 4.35 -4.31 14.27
N LYS A 310 4.57 -5.19 13.25
CA LYS A 310 5.87 -5.28 12.57
C LYS A 310 5.85 -4.96 11.10
N ALA A 311 4.75 -5.23 10.42
CA ALA A 311 4.65 -5.05 8.98
C ALA A 311 3.55 -4.07 8.62
N LEU A 312 3.90 -3.08 7.79
CA LEU A 312 2.96 -2.14 7.19
C LEU A 312 2.51 -2.70 5.85
N PHE A 313 1.20 -2.60 5.55
CA PHE A 313 0.61 -3.12 4.33
C PHE A 313 -0.64 -2.33 3.94
N ASP A 314 -1.15 -2.57 2.73
CA ASP A 314 -2.40 -2.02 2.20
C ASP A 314 -2.51 -0.49 2.34
N PRO A 315 -1.53 0.30 1.80
CA PRO A 315 -1.55 1.75 1.91
C PRO A 315 -2.74 2.35 1.15
N HIS A 316 -3.36 3.33 1.77
CA HIS A 316 -4.40 4.15 1.15
C HIS A 316 -3.83 5.55 0.88
N PHE A 317 -3.28 5.74 -0.32
CA PHE A 317 -2.86 7.06 -0.81
C PHE A 317 -4.07 7.82 -1.30
N LYS A 318 -4.35 8.94 -0.66
CA LYS A 318 -5.56 9.73 -0.89
C LYS A 318 -5.31 10.82 -1.92
N PRO A 319 -6.26 11.11 -2.80
CA PRO A 319 -6.16 12.26 -3.70
C PRO A 319 -6.28 13.58 -2.92
N ASP A 320 -5.94 14.68 -3.57
CA ASP A 320 -6.36 16.01 -3.13
C ASP A 320 -7.88 16.04 -2.94
N PHE A 321 -8.37 17.01 -2.16
CA PHE A 321 -9.79 17.09 -1.84
C PHE A 321 -10.68 17.05 -3.08
N ASN A 322 -11.51 16.03 -3.14
CA ASN A 322 -12.42 15.77 -4.24
C ASN A 322 -13.85 15.59 -3.72
N PRO A 323 -14.72 16.61 -3.84
CA PRO A 323 -16.08 16.56 -3.35
C PRO A 323 -16.93 15.48 -4.04
N ASP A 324 -16.71 15.23 -5.34
CA ASP A 324 -17.46 14.20 -6.08
C ASP A 324 -17.12 12.80 -5.57
N LEU A 325 -15.85 12.53 -5.29
CA LEU A 325 -15.42 11.27 -4.70
C LEU A 325 -15.99 11.12 -3.28
N LEU A 326 -15.96 12.19 -2.48
CA LEU A 326 -16.50 12.17 -1.12
C LEU A 326 -17.99 11.84 -1.09
N THR A 327 -18.79 12.23 -2.10
CA THR A 327 -20.20 11.84 -2.18
C THR A 327 -20.41 10.34 -2.43
N SER A 328 -19.39 9.64 -2.88
CA SER A 328 -19.47 8.21 -3.23
C SER A 328 -18.87 7.29 -2.16
N VAL A 329 -17.85 7.76 -1.45
CA VAL A 329 -17.11 6.98 -0.44
C VAL A 329 -16.40 7.91 0.54
N ASN A 330 -16.39 7.52 1.82
CA ASN A 330 -15.53 8.18 2.80
C ASN A 330 -14.08 7.76 2.57
N TYR A 331 -13.36 8.49 1.71
CA TYR A 331 -11.94 8.22 1.44
C TYR A 331 -11.00 8.96 2.41
N ILE A 332 -11.53 9.92 3.19
CA ILE A 332 -10.73 10.75 4.10
C ILE A 332 -10.34 9.97 5.36
N CYS A 333 -11.31 9.32 6.03
CA CYS A 333 -11.12 8.49 7.24
C CYS A 333 -10.11 9.08 8.25
N HIS A 334 -8.96 8.45 8.41
CA HIS A 334 -7.86 8.83 9.32
C HIS A 334 -6.60 9.20 8.53
N LEU A 335 -5.74 10.09 8.99
CA LEU A 335 -5.90 11.01 10.10
C LEU A 335 -6.76 12.20 9.65
N PHE A 336 -7.69 12.65 10.46
CA PHE A 336 -8.50 13.83 10.18
C PHE A 336 -8.22 14.91 11.21
N ILE A 337 -7.90 16.11 10.74
CA ILE A 337 -7.53 17.27 11.56
C ILE A 337 -8.44 18.42 11.21
N ILE A 338 -9.02 19.06 12.21
CA ILE A 338 -9.93 20.21 12.03
C ILE A 338 -9.51 21.39 12.92
N ARG A 339 -9.59 22.58 12.38
CA ARG A 339 -9.35 23.81 13.15
C ARG A 339 -10.50 24.03 14.14
N GLN A 340 -10.15 24.44 15.36
CA GLN A 340 -11.08 24.56 16.50
C GLN A 340 -12.27 25.50 16.24
N ASP A 341 -12.07 26.56 15.46
CA ASP A 341 -13.15 27.48 15.13
C ASP A 341 -14.20 26.87 14.18
N LEU A 342 -13.75 26.08 13.19
CA LEU A 342 -14.65 25.32 12.33
C LEU A 342 -15.39 24.24 13.12
N LEU A 343 -14.69 23.51 14.01
CA LEU A 343 -15.32 22.52 14.89
C LEU A 343 -16.46 23.14 15.72
N LYS A 344 -16.27 24.35 16.26
CA LYS A 344 -17.31 25.08 16.99
C LYS A 344 -18.51 25.45 16.11
N GLN A 345 -18.28 25.71 14.83
CA GLN A 345 -19.36 26.07 13.88
C GLN A 345 -20.18 24.84 13.47
N VAL A 346 -19.51 23.72 13.16
CA VAL A 346 -20.19 22.49 12.69
C VAL A 346 -20.75 21.66 13.84
N GLY A 347 -20.28 21.86 15.06
CA GLY A 347 -20.63 21.10 16.25
C GLY A 347 -19.98 19.73 16.29
N GLY A 348 -20.23 18.97 17.36
CA GLY A 348 -19.68 17.63 17.56
C GLY A 348 -20.33 16.53 16.71
N PHE A 349 -20.04 15.29 17.08
CA PHE A 349 -20.59 14.11 16.43
C PHE A 349 -22.07 13.89 16.78
N ARG A 350 -22.86 13.41 15.83
CA ARG A 350 -24.30 13.16 15.98
C ARG A 350 -24.58 11.68 16.16
N GLN A 351 -25.21 11.31 17.28
CA GLN A 351 -25.45 9.90 17.66
C GLN A 351 -26.36 9.16 16.67
N GLU A 352 -27.28 9.86 15.99
CA GLU A 352 -28.13 9.28 14.96
C GLU A 352 -27.36 8.74 13.75
N PHE A 353 -26.07 9.07 13.63
CA PHE A 353 -25.17 8.59 12.59
C PHE A 353 -24.12 7.59 13.11
N ASP A 354 -24.27 7.05 14.32
CA ASP A 354 -23.35 6.03 14.85
C ASP A 354 -23.18 4.86 13.84
N GLY A 355 -21.93 4.59 13.46
CA GLY A 355 -21.55 3.65 12.40
C GLY A 355 -21.20 4.31 11.06
N ALA A 356 -21.50 5.61 10.89
CA ALA A 356 -21.05 6.48 9.81
C ALA A 356 -20.83 7.93 10.32
N GLN A 357 -20.57 8.06 11.62
CA GLN A 357 -20.45 9.34 12.32
C GLN A 357 -19.30 10.21 11.82
N ASP A 358 -18.20 9.60 11.44
CA ASP A 358 -17.02 10.24 10.82
C ASP A 358 -17.38 10.81 9.45
N TYR A 359 -18.07 10.06 8.63
CA TYR A 359 -18.51 10.49 7.31
C TYR A 359 -19.48 11.66 7.39
N ASP A 360 -20.48 11.61 8.29
CA ASP A 360 -21.36 12.71 8.59
C ASP A 360 -20.61 13.97 9.04
N PHE A 361 -19.62 13.77 9.94
CA PHE A 361 -18.81 14.87 10.47
C PHE A 361 -17.98 15.52 9.37
N ILE A 362 -17.30 14.73 8.53
CA ILE A 362 -16.50 15.22 7.41
C ILE A 362 -17.37 16.04 6.44
N PHE A 363 -18.56 15.53 6.07
CA PHE A 363 -19.47 16.28 5.19
C PHE A 363 -19.91 17.63 5.76
N ARG A 364 -20.03 17.76 7.06
CA ARG A 364 -20.37 19.05 7.69
C ARG A 364 -19.19 20.02 7.73
N CYS A 365 -17.96 19.51 7.54
CA CYS A 365 -16.73 20.31 7.51
C CYS A 365 -16.37 20.79 6.09
N THR A 366 -16.99 20.22 5.07
CA THR A 366 -16.77 20.53 3.64
C THR A 366 -17.98 21.24 3.04
#